data_4d4dbbf30415d1d51999ff82202bb5bd
#
_entry.id   4d4dbbf30415d1d51999ff82202bb5bd
#
_cell.length_a   1.000
_cell.length_b   1.000
_cell.length_c   1.000
_cell.angle_alpha   90.00
_cell.angle_beta   90.00
_cell.angle_gamma   90.00
#
_symmetry.space_group_name_H-M   'P 1'
#
loop_
_entity.id
_entity.type
_entity.pdbx_description
1 polymer ?
#
loop_
_entity_poly.entity_id
_entity_poly.type
_entity_poly.pdbx_seq_one_letter_code
_entity_poly.pdbx_strand_id
1 'polypeptide(L)'
;MIDASDIKSGLPTNQIGFRTLPFEETIYDSRNAKPLNNNFADYLVSTNADIPDLDCIFVEYPDLHLNEYGARGIGEIGLAGVASALTMAVYHATGVRVRKLPVRIEELMAGQPRMTA
;
A
#
# COMPACT_ATOMS: atom_id res chain seq x y z
N MET A 1 -0.59 3.28 -29.20
CA MET A 1 -1.74 2.68 -28.52
C MET A 1 -1.17 1.82 -27.41
N ILE A 2 -1.34 2.23 -26.16
CA ILE A 2 -0.92 1.41 -25.01
C ILE A 2 -2.03 0.36 -24.87
N ASP A 3 -1.70 -0.88 -25.15
CA ASP A 3 -2.64 -2.00 -25.00
C ASP A 3 -2.89 -2.22 -23.49
N ALA A 4 -4.10 -2.62 -23.13
CA ALA A 4 -4.42 -3.03 -21.76
C ALA A 4 -3.52 -4.18 -21.27
N SER A 5 -2.92 -4.96 -22.18
CA SER A 5 -1.89 -5.95 -21.88
C SER A 5 -0.58 -5.34 -21.39
N ASP A 6 -0.22 -4.12 -21.85
CA ASP A 6 0.99 -3.43 -21.43
C ASP A 6 0.86 -2.90 -19.99
N ILE A 7 -0.35 -2.59 -19.57
CA ILE A 7 -0.64 -2.18 -18.18
C ILE A 7 -0.63 -3.40 -17.25
N LYS A 8 -1.00 -4.57 -17.74
CA LYS A 8 -0.96 -5.81 -16.95
C LYS A 8 0.47 -6.29 -16.63
N SER A 9 1.47 -5.84 -17.40
CA SER A 9 2.89 -6.15 -17.13
C SER A 9 3.54 -5.20 -16.14
N GLY A 10 2.94 -4.06 -15.84
CA GLY A 10 3.38 -3.14 -14.79
C GLY A 10 2.80 -3.54 -13.43
N LEU A 11 3.56 -3.33 -12.35
CA LEU A 11 3.02 -3.48 -11.00
C LEU A 11 1.85 -2.50 -10.83
N PRO A 12 0.62 -2.98 -10.60
CA PRO A 12 -0.51 -2.08 -10.38
C PRO A 12 -0.23 -1.18 -9.16
N THR A 13 -0.67 0.06 -9.22
CA THR A 13 -0.41 1.07 -8.18
C THR A 13 -0.91 0.66 -6.80
N ASN A 14 -1.94 -0.18 -6.73
CA ASN A 14 -2.41 -0.78 -5.49
C ASN A 14 -1.39 -1.74 -4.86
N GLN A 15 -0.60 -2.46 -5.66
CA GLN A 15 0.50 -3.29 -5.15
C GLN A 15 1.60 -2.44 -4.51
N ILE A 16 1.91 -1.29 -5.10
CA ILE A 16 2.89 -0.36 -4.53
C ILE A 16 2.40 0.10 -3.15
N GLY A 17 1.16 0.56 -3.05
CA GLY A 17 0.59 0.98 -1.77
C GLY A 17 0.53 -0.15 -0.73
N PHE A 18 0.23 -1.38 -1.14
CA PHE A 18 0.23 -2.52 -0.22
C PHE A 18 1.64 -2.88 0.27
N ARG A 19 2.66 -2.67 -0.55
CA ARG A 19 4.07 -2.91 -0.19
C ARG A 19 4.58 -1.93 0.84
N THR A 20 4.25 -0.64 0.70
CA THR A 20 4.81 0.43 1.54
C THR A 20 4.24 0.42 2.96
N LEU A 21 2.96 0.13 3.11
CA LEU A 21 2.23 0.34 4.36
C LEU A 21 2.66 -0.52 5.57
N PRO A 22 3.05 -1.82 5.41
CA PRO A 22 3.41 -2.64 6.56
C PRO A 22 4.83 -2.41 7.07
N PHE A 23 5.78 -1.96 6.22
CA PHE A 23 7.18 -2.02 6.54
C PHE A 23 7.96 -0.72 6.32
N GLU A 24 7.55 0.07 5.32
CA GLU A 24 8.33 1.23 4.92
C GLU A 24 8.15 2.40 5.87
N GLU A 25 9.23 2.77 6.53
CA GLU A 25 9.28 3.94 7.41
C GLU A 25 10.60 4.68 7.21
N THR A 26 10.54 5.95 6.83
CA THR A 26 11.72 6.80 6.81
C THR A 26 11.95 7.38 8.19
N ILE A 27 13.08 7.06 8.80
CA ILE A 27 13.48 7.54 10.12
C ILE A 27 14.38 8.77 9.94
N TYR A 28 13.99 9.88 10.54
CA TYR A 28 14.73 11.13 10.46
C TYR A 28 15.51 11.42 11.75
N ASP A 29 16.75 11.90 11.60
CA ASP A 29 17.50 12.49 12.71
C ASP A 29 16.84 13.80 13.15
N SER A 30 16.38 13.87 14.38
CA SER A 30 15.68 15.03 14.94
C SER A 30 16.54 16.31 14.99
N ARG A 31 17.87 16.18 14.89
CA ARG A 31 18.83 17.30 14.98
C ARG A 31 19.02 18.01 13.64
N ASN A 32 18.89 17.31 12.53
CA ASN A 32 19.24 17.83 11.20
C ASN A 32 18.27 17.43 10.08
N ALA A 33 17.20 16.71 10.43
CA ALA A 33 16.18 16.21 9.51
C ALA A 33 16.72 15.33 8.36
N LYS A 34 17.89 14.71 8.52
CA LYS A 34 18.42 13.78 7.52
C LYS A 34 17.85 12.38 7.75
N PRO A 35 17.54 11.63 6.68
CA PRO A 35 17.15 10.23 6.79
C PRO A 35 18.30 9.41 7.40
N LEU A 36 18.01 8.61 8.42
CA LEU A 36 18.96 7.71 9.05
C LEU A 36 19.08 6.38 8.28
N ASN A 37 17.96 5.90 7.76
CA ASN A 37 17.85 4.64 7.01
C ASN A 37 17.77 4.90 5.50
N ASN A 38 18.79 5.55 4.93
CA ASN A 38 18.82 5.99 3.54
C ASN A 38 19.48 4.97 2.58
N ASN A 39 19.56 3.73 2.97
CA ASN A 39 20.14 2.63 2.16
C ASN A 39 19.30 1.36 2.31
N PHE A 40 19.45 0.42 1.36
CA PHE A 40 18.67 -0.82 1.35
C PHE A 40 18.99 -1.82 2.47
N ALA A 41 20.05 -1.62 3.22
CA ALA A 41 20.37 -2.48 4.37
C ALA A 41 19.49 -2.09 5.59
N ASP A 42 19.16 -0.81 5.71
CA ASP A 42 18.43 -0.27 6.86
C ASP A 42 16.99 0.08 6.54
N TYR A 43 16.65 0.29 5.26
CA TYR A 43 15.30 0.59 4.81
C TYR A 43 14.56 -0.68 4.43
N LEU A 44 13.56 -1.04 5.24
CA LEU A 44 12.78 -2.26 4.99
C LEU A 44 11.83 -2.06 3.81
N VAL A 45 11.94 -2.95 2.82
CA VAL A 45 11.05 -3.00 1.67
C VAL A 45 10.38 -4.35 1.62
N SER A 46 9.08 -4.38 1.38
CA SER A 46 8.34 -5.64 1.23
C SER A 46 8.86 -6.46 0.05
N THR A 47 8.98 -7.75 0.25
CA THR A 47 9.32 -8.73 -0.78
C THR A 47 8.05 -9.33 -1.40
N ASN A 48 8.20 -10.11 -2.46
CA ASN A 48 7.06 -10.81 -3.07
C ASN A 48 6.41 -11.82 -2.10
N ALA A 49 7.15 -12.33 -1.11
CA ALA A 49 6.63 -13.27 -0.12
C ALA A 49 5.68 -12.58 0.91
N ASP A 50 5.80 -11.27 1.06
CA ASP A 50 5.00 -10.49 2.01
C ASP A 50 3.65 -10.05 1.41
N ILE A 51 3.42 -10.32 0.12
CA ILE A 51 2.26 -9.81 -0.61
C ILE A 51 1.34 -10.97 -0.95
N PRO A 52 0.05 -10.90 -0.58
CA PRO A 52 -0.94 -11.88 -1.01
C PRO A 52 -1.19 -11.81 -2.52
N ASP A 53 -1.87 -12.81 -3.04
CA ASP A 53 -2.37 -12.78 -4.41
C ASP A 53 -3.26 -11.56 -4.59
N LEU A 54 -2.92 -10.76 -5.60
CA LEU A 54 -3.64 -9.53 -5.93
C LEU A 54 -4.28 -9.68 -7.30
N ASP A 55 -5.56 -9.45 -7.36
CA ASP A 55 -6.30 -9.38 -8.62
C ASP A 55 -6.59 -7.92 -8.97
N CYS A 56 -6.47 -7.59 -10.26
CA CYS A 56 -6.70 -6.25 -10.77
C CYS A 56 -7.80 -6.28 -11.83
N ILE A 57 -8.91 -5.65 -11.50
CA ILE A 57 -10.06 -5.54 -12.39
C ILE A 57 -10.09 -4.15 -13.00
N PHE A 58 -9.95 -4.08 -14.33
CA PHE A 58 -10.12 -2.83 -15.06
C PHE A 58 -11.59 -2.64 -15.39
N VAL A 59 -12.15 -1.51 -14.95
CA VAL A 59 -13.49 -1.12 -15.35
C VAL A 59 -13.39 -0.41 -16.69
N GLU A 60 -13.91 -1.04 -17.75
CA GLU A 60 -13.96 -0.46 -19.08
C GLU A 60 -15.05 0.63 -19.15
N TYR A 61 -14.62 1.87 -18.94
CA TYR A 61 -15.48 3.03 -19.06
C TYR A 61 -14.77 4.15 -19.82
N PRO A 62 -14.67 4.02 -21.16
CA PRO A 62 -14.00 5.02 -21.99
C PRO A 62 -14.76 6.34 -21.97
N ASP A 63 -14.05 7.44 -21.86
CA ASP A 63 -14.62 8.79 -21.87
C ASP A 63 -14.19 9.54 -23.14
N LEU A 64 -14.97 9.36 -24.19
CA LEU A 64 -14.69 9.98 -25.50
C LEU A 64 -14.87 11.51 -25.51
N HIS A 65 -15.44 12.10 -24.45
CA HIS A 65 -15.49 13.55 -24.29
C HIS A 65 -14.17 14.14 -23.81
N LEU A 66 -13.32 13.33 -23.16
CA LEU A 66 -12.03 13.76 -22.67
C LEU A 66 -10.96 13.77 -23.76
N ASN A 67 -10.91 12.71 -24.57
CA ASN A 67 -10.02 12.57 -25.72
C ASN A 67 -10.49 11.46 -26.68
N GLU A 68 -9.92 11.43 -27.89
CA GLU A 68 -10.29 10.48 -28.94
C GLU A 68 -10.12 9.01 -28.54
N TYR A 69 -9.26 8.70 -27.58
CA TYR A 69 -8.99 7.35 -27.10
C TYR A 69 -9.87 6.93 -25.92
N GLY A 70 -10.62 7.87 -25.34
CA GLY A 70 -11.37 7.65 -24.11
C GLY A 70 -10.50 7.32 -22.91
N ALA A 71 -9.20 7.64 -23.00
CA ALA A 71 -8.21 7.27 -21.98
C ALA A 71 -8.15 8.27 -20.84
N ARG A 72 -7.92 7.77 -19.63
CA ARG A 72 -7.72 8.58 -18.42
C ARG A 72 -6.38 8.28 -17.79
N GLY A 73 -5.78 9.30 -17.15
CA GLY A 73 -4.59 9.10 -16.34
C GLY A 73 -4.89 8.23 -15.13
N ILE A 74 -4.05 7.23 -14.87
CA ILE A 74 -4.25 6.30 -13.76
C ILE A 74 -3.09 6.32 -12.76
N GLY A 75 -2.06 7.09 -12.98
CA GLY A 75 -0.84 7.24 -12.17
C GLY A 75 -0.93 6.68 -10.76
N GLU A 76 -1.03 7.54 -9.76
CA GLU A 76 -1.05 7.17 -8.34
C GLU A 76 -2.47 7.00 -7.75
N ILE A 77 -3.51 7.03 -8.58
CA ILE A 77 -4.90 6.98 -8.10
C ILE A 77 -5.20 5.73 -7.27
N GLY A 78 -4.54 4.61 -7.57
CA GLY A 78 -4.69 3.36 -6.82
C GLY A 78 -4.12 3.41 -5.40
N LEU A 79 -3.27 4.39 -5.07
CA LEU A 79 -2.67 4.52 -3.73
C LEU A 79 -3.60 5.19 -2.73
N ALA A 80 -4.49 6.06 -3.17
CA ALA A 80 -5.25 6.94 -2.30
C ALA A 80 -6.10 6.20 -1.23
N GLY A 81 -6.61 5.01 -1.56
CA GLY A 81 -7.46 4.22 -0.66
C GLY A 81 -6.76 3.09 0.10
N VAL A 82 -5.51 2.76 -0.25
CA VAL A 82 -4.88 1.52 0.25
C VAL A 82 -4.61 1.56 1.75
N ALA A 83 -4.14 2.69 2.27
CA ALA A 83 -3.87 2.84 3.70
C ALA A 83 -5.13 2.63 4.55
N SER A 84 -6.24 3.24 4.17
CA SER A 84 -7.51 3.09 4.87
C SER A 84 -8.07 1.68 4.72
N ALA A 85 -7.99 1.09 3.54
CA ALA A 85 -8.44 -0.28 3.30
C ALA A 85 -7.66 -1.29 4.15
N LEU A 86 -6.32 -1.19 4.19
CA LEU A 86 -5.48 -2.06 4.99
C LEU A 86 -5.76 -1.92 6.48
N THR A 87 -5.81 -0.69 7.00
CA THR A 87 -6.07 -0.45 8.43
C THR A 87 -7.47 -0.90 8.84
N MET A 88 -8.45 -0.82 7.96
CA MET A 88 -9.80 -1.38 8.18
C MET A 88 -9.80 -2.90 8.16
N ALA A 89 -9.07 -3.53 7.25
CA ALA A 89 -8.93 -4.99 7.21
C ALA A 89 -8.26 -5.51 8.50
N VAL A 90 -7.20 -4.85 8.96
CA VAL A 90 -6.54 -5.16 10.23
C VAL A 90 -7.53 -5.01 11.41
N TYR A 91 -8.30 -3.93 11.43
CA TYR A 91 -9.32 -3.73 12.46
C TYR A 91 -10.38 -4.85 12.45
N HIS A 92 -10.86 -5.24 11.29
CA HIS A 92 -11.83 -6.34 11.16
C HIS A 92 -11.27 -7.68 11.63
N ALA A 93 -9.99 -7.95 11.36
CA ALA A 93 -9.35 -9.20 11.74
C ALA A 93 -8.97 -9.26 13.23
N THR A 94 -8.57 -8.12 13.82
CA THR A 94 -7.95 -8.11 15.16
C THR A 94 -8.74 -7.32 16.22
N GLY A 95 -9.69 -6.49 15.82
CA GLY A 95 -10.36 -5.53 16.69
C GLY A 95 -9.47 -4.31 17.07
N VAL A 96 -8.19 -4.31 16.68
CA VAL A 96 -7.25 -3.25 17.00
C VAL A 96 -7.28 -2.15 15.95
N ARG A 97 -7.52 -0.91 16.38
CA ARG A 97 -7.58 0.24 15.48
C ARG A 97 -6.22 0.89 15.31
N VAL A 98 -5.60 0.64 14.17
CA VAL A 98 -4.34 1.30 13.77
C VAL A 98 -4.62 2.75 13.37
N ARG A 99 -3.85 3.68 13.93
CA ARG A 99 -3.96 5.12 13.64
C ARG A 99 -2.66 5.75 13.14
N LYS A 100 -1.59 4.96 13.10
CA LYS A 100 -0.26 5.38 12.64
C LYS A 100 0.32 4.28 11.77
N LEU A 101 1.00 4.67 10.70
CA LEU A 101 1.75 3.77 9.82
C LEU A 101 3.24 3.86 10.14
N PRO A 102 4.00 2.82 9.86
CA PRO A 102 3.60 1.50 9.38
C PRO A 102 2.80 0.69 10.41
N VAL A 103 2.08 -0.34 9.95
CA VAL A 103 1.33 -1.25 10.84
C VAL A 103 2.32 -2.17 11.57
N ARG A 104 2.51 -1.97 12.85
CA ARG A 104 3.47 -2.74 13.65
C ARG A 104 2.78 -3.95 14.32
N ILE A 105 3.36 -5.13 14.14
CA ILE A 105 2.83 -6.37 14.71
C ILE A 105 2.77 -6.28 16.24
N GLU A 106 3.76 -5.66 16.86
CA GLU A 106 3.83 -5.46 18.31
C GLU A 106 2.63 -4.68 18.85
N GLU A 107 2.19 -3.65 18.12
CA GLU A 107 1.01 -2.86 18.48
C GLU A 107 -0.28 -3.69 18.36
N LEU A 108 -0.37 -4.54 17.35
CA LEU A 108 -1.51 -5.43 17.16
C LEU A 108 -1.58 -6.47 18.27
N MET A 109 -0.45 -7.07 18.64
CA MET A 109 -0.40 -8.05 19.74
C MET A 109 -0.69 -7.42 21.10
N ALA A 110 -0.21 -6.21 21.35
CA ALA A 110 -0.48 -5.49 22.59
C ALA A 110 -1.93 -5.05 22.74
N GLY A 111 -2.60 -4.75 21.62
CA GLY A 111 -4.01 -4.31 21.59
C GLY A 111 -5.03 -5.44 21.62
N GLN A 112 -4.62 -6.70 21.44
CA GLN A 112 -5.55 -7.83 21.52
C GLN A 112 -5.94 -8.13 22.99
N PRO A 113 -7.23 -8.35 23.29
CA PRO A 113 -7.63 -8.84 24.59
C PRO A 113 -6.95 -10.20 24.82
N ARG A 114 -6.27 -10.34 25.96
CA ARG A 114 -5.69 -11.63 26.36
C ARG A 114 -6.81 -12.67 26.38
N MET A 115 -6.72 -13.68 25.51
CA MET A 115 -7.57 -14.83 25.62
C MET A 115 -7.28 -15.48 26.98
N THR A 116 -8.16 -15.26 27.94
CA THR A 116 -8.18 -16.05 29.16
C THR A 116 -8.65 -17.45 28.79
N ALA A 117 -7.74 -18.41 28.94
CA ALA A 117 -8.04 -19.83 28.79
C ALA A 117 -9.08 -20.30 29.83
#